data_146e37ad72d6683a03055d025c6f36d6
#
_entry.id   146e37ad72d6683a03055d025c6f36d6
#
_cell.length_a   1.000
_cell.length_b   1.000
_cell.length_c   1.000
_cell.angle_alpha   90.00
_cell.angle_beta   90.00
_cell.angle_gamma   90.00
#
_symmetry.space_group_name_H-M   'P 1'
#
loop_
_entity.id
_entity.type
_entity.pdbx_description
1 polymer ?
#
loop_
_entity_poly.entity_id
_entity_poly.type
_entity_poly.pdbx_seq_one_letter_code
_entity_poly.pdbx_strand_id
1 'polypeptide(L)'
;QLPFVAVALAALWRFYSEPPVFSYNAVLGYFPGNLYDENIQLRLPLVWSRLEDLAWVAAVVAAVAFRLDVPRHRIGWRIARPAGRRLAALGVTLGCLAGAAVLHVEAGRLGYAPDADDIASVLDGRIETPHFVIHYAHTKEIDAEIELIARDHEFRYAQVVAQLGVAPAGKLTSFYFADRGQKARWFGAYGVEMAKPWRREIYLDHRGFPHPSLRHEIAHAVASAFGDPIFGVATRHGVFINPGLVEGLAVAIDWPATYDRPTPHEAVRALQELGMDPSIERLLSLEFVSVSSARGYTTAGSFLRFLLDTYGAAKLRAVYRSGGDFEAAYGVPLATLEAAWRKMIRAIELPPASIEAQRERFRGGSVFSRPCPHAIATRRDHALRAYGAGDRTGAIAVQRHICSDAPEEPRFRLDLADMLIGGDDAQHTEGEAIWKALAADTDEVTSTLRVEVLERLARDAAARGDRAAVVARIHEAAAQPIDSNERRQVDAEELALAHDGPAQMPLYAYFFLATPLPTSALARWAATAEPEFGFAHYLLGLQLAFPGGVGDGTWRESADELDRALRLGLPGPEFVRNAARRLALVAYRSHDRARVATAIAVLAGPGMTTPDHLLAADWQARLEFDAATSR
;
A
#
# COMPACT_ATOMS: atom_id res chain seq x y z
N GLN A 1 -18.65 -10.71 33.96
CA GLN A 1 -18.98 -10.37 32.55
C GLN A 1 -19.05 -8.87 32.30
N LEU A 2 -19.68 -8.06 33.19
CA LEU A 2 -19.80 -6.60 33.03
C LEU A 2 -18.47 -5.87 32.78
N PRO A 3 -17.36 -6.15 33.48
CA PRO A 3 -16.07 -5.48 33.18
C PRO A 3 -15.54 -5.78 31.80
N PHE A 4 -15.70 -7.01 31.29
CA PHE A 4 -15.28 -7.36 29.93
C PHE A 4 -16.05 -6.60 28.86
N VAL A 5 -17.37 -6.50 29.04
CA VAL A 5 -18.23 -5.73 28.13
C VAL A 5 -17.86 -4.25 28.15
N ALA A 6 -17.62 -3.69 29.32
CA ALA A 6 -17.21 -2.27 29.46
C ALA A 6 -15.87 -2.00 28.77
N VAL A 7 -14.89 -2.90 28.95
CA VAL A 7 -13.56 -2.77 28.31
C VAL A 7 -13.66 -2.90 26.78
N ALA A 8 -14.49 -3.83 26.28
CA ALA A 8 -14.72 -3.96 24.84
C ALA A 8 -15.42 -2.72 24.24
N LEU A 9 -16.44 -2.20 24.92
CA LEU A 9 -17.13 -0.99 24.50
C LEU A 9 -16.21 0.24 24.54
N ALA A 10 -15.32 0.34 25.53
CA ALA A 10 -14.33 1.42 25.59
C ALA A 10 -13.33 1.33 24.42
N ALA A 11 -12.89 0.14 24.04
CA ALA A 11 -12.01 -0.05 22.88
C ALA A 11 -12.71 0.32 21.56
N LEU A 12 -13.98 -0.08 21.39
CA LEU A 12 -14.79 0.31 20.23
C LEU A 12 -15.05 1.82 20.19
N TRP A 13 -15.32 2.43 21.34
CA TRP A 13 -15.48 3.87 21.44
C TRP A 13 -14.20 4.60 21.04
N ARG A 14 -13.04 4.18 21.51
CA ARG A 14 -11.75 4.77 21.08
C ARG A 14 -11.51 4.61 19.59
N PHE A 15 -11.73 3.44 19.03
CA PHE A 15 -11.63 3.22 17.58
C PHE A 15 -12.52 4.19 16.79
N TYR A 16 -13.73 4.49 17.33
CA TYR A 16 -14.65 5.41 16.70
C TYR A 16 -14.24 6.88 16.90
N SER A 17 -13.89 7.28 18.13
CA SER A 17 -13.66 8.68 18.51
C SER A 17 -12.26 9.18 18.17
N GLU A 18 -11.24 8.30 18.13
CA GLU A 18 -9.85 8.67 17.96
C GLU A 18 -9.26 8.18 16.64
N PRO A 19 -8.14 8.81 16.15
CA PRO A 19 -7.46 8.38 14.94
C PRO A 19 -6.97 6.94 14.95
N PRO A 20 -6.26 6.41 15.99
CA PRO A 20 -5.61 5.12 15.93
C PRO A 20 -6.56 3.95 15.64
N VAL A 21 -6.07 2.97 14.87
CA VAL A 21 -6.77 1.71 14.63
C VAL A 21 -6.36 0.62 15.62
N PHE A 22 -5.31 0.82 16.39
CA PHE A 22 -4.89 -0.07 17.46
C PHE A 22 -5.48 0.33 18.82
N SER A 23 -5.48 -0.62 19.75
CA SER A 23 -5.88 -0.38 21.13
C SER A 23 -5.02 -1.19 22.11
N TYR A 24 -4.54 -0.55 23.16
CA TYR A 24 -3.99 -1.24 24.33
C TYR A 24 -5.12 -1.47 25.32
N ASN A 25 -5.42 -2.73 25.58
CA ASN A 25 -6.58 -3.14 26.33
C ASN A 25 -6.13 -3.88 27.62
N ALA A 26 -6.67 -3.51 28.78
CA ALA A 26 -6.30 -4.07 30.07
C ALA A 26 -6.53 -5.59 30.16
N VAL A 27 -7.50 -6.13 29.40
CA VAL A 27 -7.87 -7.55 29.41
C VAL A 27 -7.24 -8.31 28.26
N LEU A 28 -7.37 -7.81 27.01
CA LEU A 28 -6.94 -8.50 25.80
C LEU A 28 -5.48 -8.21 25.41
N GLY A 29 -4.83 -7.25 26.07
CA GLY A 29 -3.48 -6.84 25.70
C GLY A 29 -3.46 -5.82 24.58
N TYR A 30 -2.63 -6.04 23.58
CA TYR A 30 -2.55 -5.21 22.37
C TYR A 30 -3.48 -5.79 21.31
N PHE A 31 -4.37 -4.94 20.80
CA PHE A 31 -5.22 -5.21 19.64
C PHE A 31 -4.73 -4.35 18.46
N PRO A 32 -4.23 -4.96 17.37
CA PRO A 32 -3.65 -4.23 16.25
C PRO A 32 -4.70 -3.64 15.27
N GLY A 33 -5.97 -3.74 15.56
CA GLY A 33 -7.04 -3.40 14.63
C GLY A 33 -7.40 -4.57 13.70
N ASN A 34 -7.92 -4.24 12.52
CA ASN A 34 -8.33 -5.20 11.49
C ASN A 34 -7.24 -5.46 10.43
N LEU A 35 -5.99 -5.16 10.73
CA LEU A 35 -4.85 -5.24 9.80
C LEU A 35 -4.14 -6.59 9.94
N TYR A 36 -4.60 -7.58 9.20
CA TYR A 36 -4.16 -8.97 9.33
C TYR A 36 -2.76 -9.26 8.79
N ASP A 37 -2.25 -8.44 7.89
CA ASP A 37 -0.94 -8.62 7.24
C ASP A 37 0.19 -7.80 7.91
N GLU A 38 -0.10 -7.20 9.07
CA GLU A 38 0.85 -6.34 9.77
C GLU A 38 1.67 -7.12 10.80
N ASN A 39 2.94 -6.74 10.92
CA ASN A 39 3.83 -7.24 11.96
C ASN A 39 3.43 -6.70 13.33
N ILE A 40 3.13 -7.58 14.30
CA ILE A 40 2.85 -7.21 15.68
C ILE A 40 4.17 -7.07 16.44
N GLN A 41 4.58 -5.84 16.70
CA GLN A 41 5.77 -5.54 17.48
C GLN A 41 5.42 -5.19 18.93
N LEU A 42 6.07 -5.87 19.88
CA LEU A 42 6.03 -5.47 21.29
C LEU A 42 6.93 -4.22 21.46
N ARG A 43 6.30 -3.09 21.77
CA ARG A 43 6.96 -1.79 21.91
C ARG A 43 6.81 -1.24 23.32
N LEU A 44 7.61 -0.23 23.66
CA LEU A 44 7.52 0.48 24.95
C LEU A 44 6.10 0.98 25.31
N PRO A 45 5.25 1.44 24.38
CA PRO A 45 3.87 1.78 24.69
C PRO A 45 3.09 0.68 25.41
N LEU A 46 3.34 -0.60 25.11
CA LEU A 46 2.74 -1.70 25.86
C LEU A 46 3.16 -1.69 27.33
N VAL A 47 4.43 -1.41 27.62
CA VAL A 47 4.94 -1.36 29.00
C VAL A 47 4.26 -0.22 29.77
N TRP A 48 4.17 0.96 29.16
CA TRP A 48 3.50 2.11 29.78
C TRP A 48 2.02 1.86 30.04
N SER A 49 1.31 1.27 29.08
CA SER A 49 -0.09 0.86 29.27
C SER A 49 -0.22 -0.14 30.44
N ARG A 50 0.67 -1.14 30.56
CA ARG A 50 0.64 -2.10 31.66
C ARG A 50 0.98 -1.47 33.01
N LEU A 51 1.86 -0.48 33.04
CA LEU A 51 2.16 0.25 34.28
C LEU A 51 0.95 1.07 34.73
N GLU A 52 0.19 1.67 33.81
CA GLU A 52 -1.07 2.33 34.13
C GLU A 52 -2.08 1.34 34.70
N ASP A 53 -2.30 0.18 34.02
CA ASP A 53 -3.19 -0.88 34.51
C ASP A 53 -2.81 -1.37 35.92
N LEU A 54 -1.51 -1.60 36.14
CA LEU A 54 -1.00 -2.03 37.44
C LEU A 54 -1.21 -0.97 38.52
N ALA A 55 -1.03 0.30 38.18
CA ALA A 55 -1.25 1.40 39.12
C ALA A 55 -2.73 1.48 39.54
N TRP A 56 -3.68 1.35 38.59
CA TRP A 56 -5.11 1.26 38.90
C TRP A 56 -5.45 0.06 39.80
N VAL A 57 -4.96 -1.14 39.44
CA VAL A 57 -5.16 -2.35 40.24
C VAL A 57 -4.58 -2.20 41.65
N ALA A 58 -3.35 -1.69 41.76
CA ALA A 58 -2.70 -1.48 43.05
C ALA A 58 -3.45 -0.47 43.93
N ALA A 59 -3.96 0.62 43.32
CA ALA A 59 -4.78 1.61 44.03
C ALA A 59 -6.06 0.98 44.57
N VAL A 60 -6.78 0.16 43.75
CA VAL A 60 -8.00 -0.53 44.19
C VAL A 60 -7.69 -1.54 45.29
N VAL A 61 -6.63 -2.36 45.15
CA VAL A 61 -6.22 -3.33 46.19
C VAL A 61 -5.84 -2.64 47.49
N ALA A 62 -5.07 -1.54 47.43
CA ALA A 62 -4.71 -0.77 48.61
C ALA A 62 -5.92 -0.11 49.27
N ALA A 63 -6.87 0.41 48.49
CA ALA A 63 -8.12 1.00 48.98
C ALA A 63 -9.01 -0.07 49.66
N VAL A 64 -9.12 -1.26 49.05
CA VAL A 64 -9.82 -2.39 49.65
C VAL A 64 -9.12 -2.85 50.92
N ALA A 65 -7.79 -2.99 50.91
CA ALA A 65 -6.98 -3.34 52.09
C ALA A 65 -7.13 -2.30 53.21
N PHE A 66 -7.28 -1.03 52.87
CA PHE A 66 -7.56 0.05 53.85
C PHE A 66 -8.92 -0.12 54.52
N ARG A 67 -9.93 -0.68 53.83
CA ARG A 67 -11.32 -0.85 54.27
C ARG A 67 -11.67 -2.25 54.76
N LEU A 68 -10.85 -3.27 54.44
CA LEU A 68 -11.14 -4.67 54.75
C LEU A 68 -10.88 -4.98 56.22
N ASP A 69 -11.89 -5.46 56.93
CA ASP A 69 -11.76 -6.10 58.27
C ASP A 69 -11.58 -7.60 58.05
N VAL A 70 -10.31 -8.07 58.07
CA VAL A 70 -9.93 -9.44 57.79
C VAL A 70 -10.60 -10.44 58.76
N PRO A 71 -10.61 -10.18 60.11
CA PRO A 71 -11.25 -11.08 61.07
C PRO A 71 -12.75 -11.23 60.88
N ARG A 72 -13.43 -10.20 60.36
CA ARG A 72 -14.88 -10.21 60.12
C ARG A 72 -15.31 -10.43 58.67
N HIS A 73 -14.35 -10.59 57.78
CA HIS A 73 -14.58 -10.69 56.31
C HIS A 73 -15.55 -9.62 55.76
N ARG A 74 -15.45 -8.38 56.27
CA ARG A 74 -16.35 -7.27 55.87
C ARG A 74 -15.58 -6.03 55.42
N ILE A 75 -16.12 -5.34 54.42
CA ILE A 75 -15.64 -4.02 54.00
C ILE A 75 -16.45 -3.00 54.80
N GLY A 76 -15.78 -2.18 55.66
CA GLY A 76 -16.45 -1.24 56.52
C GLY A 76 -15.88 0.17 56.47
N TRP A 77 -16.70 1.17 56.84
CA TRP A 77 -16.29 2.57 56.92
C TRP A 77 -15.47 2.88 58.19
N ARG A 78 -15.65 2.10 59.25
CA ARG A 78 -14.95 2.28 60.57
C ARG A 78 -14.25 1.00 60.94
N ILE A 79 -12.96 0.91 60.66
CA ILE A 79 -12.15 -0.25 61.00
C ILE A 79 -11.06 0.18 62.00
N ALA A 80 -10.97 -0.51 63.15
CA ALA A 80 -9.93 -0.29 64.14
C ALA A 80 -8.62 -0.98 63.69
N ARG A 81 -7.75 -0.24 62.96
CA ARG A 81 -6.41 -0.71 62.60
C ARG A 81 -5.36 0.22 63.17
N PRO A 82 -4.10 -0.27 63.39
CA PRO A 82 -2.98 0.59 63.73
C PRO A 82 -2.83 1.77 62.75
N ALA A 83 -2.66 2.97 63.27
CA ALA A 83 -2.62 4.19 62.45
C ALA A 83 -1.57 4.13 61.32
N GLY A 84 -0.41 3.55 61.58
CA GLY A 84 0.68 3.43 60.60
C GLY A 84 0.31 2.59 59.38
N ARG A 85 -0.42 1.46 59.54
CA ARG A 85 -0.87 0.62 58.40
C ARG A 85 -1.95 1.29 57.56
N ARG A 86 -2.79 2.13 58.17
CA ARG A 86 -3.77 2.93 57.45
C ARG A 86 -3.12 4.03 56.64
N LEU A 87 -2.19 4.76 57.24
CA LEU A 87 -1.44 5.80 56.54
C LEU A 87 -0.63 5.22 55.39
N ALA A 88 0.00 4.06 55.59
CA ALA A 88 0.69 3.38 54.49
C ALA A 88 -0.26 2.97 53.33
N ALA A 89 -1.39 2.34 53.64
CA ALA A 89 -2.37 1.96 52.61
C ALA A 89 -2.97 3.19 51.89
N LEU A 90 -3.25 4.27 52.63
CA LEU A 90 -3.70 5.53 52.04
C LEU A 90 -2.61 6.13 51.15
N GLY A 91 -1.37 6.15 51.61
CA GLY A 91 -0.21 6.66 50.86
C GLY A 91 -0.01 5.86 49.56
N VAL A 92 -0.09 4.53 49.61
CA VAL A 92 -0.01 3.66 48.41
C VAL A 92 -1.19 3.94 47.47
N THR A 93 -2.42 4.05 48.01
CA THR A 93 -3.60 4.35 47.17
C THR A 93 -3.43 5.67 46.44
N LEU A 94 -3.08 6.73 47.17
CA LEU A 94 -2.92 8.08 46.58
C LEU A 94 -1.72 8.13 45.62
N GLY A 95 -0.61 7.48 45.95
CA GLY A 95 0.57 7.40 45.08
C GLY A 95 0.26 6.65 43.76
N CYS A 96 -0.43 5.53 43.85
CA CYS A 96 -0.85 4.76 42.67
C CYS A 96 -1.89 5.52 41.81
N LEU A 97 -2.85 6.21 42.44
CA LEU A 97 -3.80 7.06 41.72
C LEU A 97 -3.11 8.23 41.01
N ALA A 98 -2.15 8.88 41.69
CA ALA A 98 -1.38 9.95 41.09
C ALA A 98 -0.52 9.43 39.92
N GLY A 99 0.14 8.28 40.09
CA GLY A 99 0.91 7.62 39.03
C GLY A 99 0.06 7.24 37.85
N ALA A 100 -1.11 6.63 38.07
CA ALA A 100 -2.07 6.30 37.02
C ALA A 100 -2.58 7.56 36.30
N ALA A 101 -2.90 8.63 37.04
CA ALA A 101 -3.33 9.89 36.44
C ALA A 101 -2.25 10.54 35.57
N VAL A 102 -0.97 10.52 36.01
CA VAL A 102 0.15 11.01 35.19
C VAL A 102 0.29 10.17 33.91
N LEU A 103 0.29 8.84 34.02
CA LEU A 103 0.40 7.96 32.86
C LEU A 103 -0.77 8.17 31.90
N HIS A 104 -1.98 8.37 32.43
CA HIS A 104 -3.17 8.62 31.62
C HIS A 104 -3.09 9.96 30.85
N VAL A 105 -2.63 11.02 31.51
CA VAL A 105 -2.45 12.35 30.87
C VAL A 105 -1.36 12.30 29.80
N GLU A 106 -0.29 11.54 30.04
CA GLU A 106 0.83 11.41 29.09
C GLU A 106 0.61 10.25 28.07
N ALA A 107 -0.53 9.60 28.06
CA ALA A 107 -0.81 8.40 27.27
C ALA A 107 -0.57 8.60 25.76
N GLY A 108 -0.95 9.77 25.23
CA GLY A 108 -0.70 10.17 23.87
C GLY A 108 0.78 10.27 23.55
N ARG A 109 1.54 11.04 24.34
CA ARG A 109 2.99 11.21 24.18
C ARG A 109 3.76 9.90 24.36
N LEU A 110 3.30 9.04 25.26
CA LEU A 110 3.86 7.70 25.49
C LEU A 110 3.46 6.71 24.38
N GLY A 111 2.55 7.09 23.47
CA GLY A 111 2.20 6.39 22.25
C GLY A 111 1.28 5.17 22.43
N TYR A 112 0.65 4.98 23.60
CA TYR A 112 -0.32 3.90 23.78
C TYR A 112 -1.77 4.35 23.68
N ALA A 113 -2.01 5.66 23.67
CA ALA A 113 -3.33 6.23 23.50
C ALA A 113 -3.32 7.62 22.83
N PRO A 114 -2.64 7.79 21.67
CA PRO A 114 -2.60 9.09 21.00
C PRO A 114 -3.98 9.48 20.51
N ASP A 115 -4.25 10.78 20.53
CA ASP A 115 -5.41 11.41 19.89
C ASP A 115 -5.01 12.19 18.64
N ALA A 116 -5.94 12.95 18.05
CA ALA A 116 -5.69 13.74 16.84
C ALA A 116 -4.68 14.88 17.09
N ASP A 117 -4.72 15.52 18.27
CA ASP A 117 -3.83 16.62 18.61
C ASP A 117 -2.41 16.10 18.87
N ASP A 118 -2.27 14.92 19.49
CA ASP A 118 -0.97 14.26 19.66
C ASP A 118 -0.32 13.97 18.31
N ILE A 119 -1.09 13.40 17.35
CA ILE A 119 -0.59 13.10 16.00
C ILE A 119 -0.24 14.39 15.28
N ALA A 120 -1.09 15.40 15.30
CA ALA A 120 -0.83 16.69 14.68
C ALA A 120 0.44 17.36 15.27
N SER A 121 0.64 17.26 16.58
CA SER A 121 1.82 17.80 17.26
C SER A 121 3.13 17.08 16.87
N VAL A 122 3.06 15.78 16.59
CA VAL A 122 4.22 14.99 16.15
C VAL A 122 4.55 15.24 14.67
N LEU A 123 3.56 15.49 13.84
CA LEU A 123 3.77 15.85 12.44
C LEU A 123 4.31 17.28 12.31
N ASP A 124 3.91 18.18 13.20
CA ASP A 124 4.38 19.56 13.38
C ASP A 124 4.12 20.52 12.19
N GLY A 125 4.05 20.01 10.96
CA GLY A 125 3.69 20.77 9.77
C GLY A 125 2.17 20.90 9.60
N ARG A 126 1.71 22.09 9.13
CA ARG A 126 0.29 22.32 8.84
C ARG A 126 0.14 23.25 7.63
N ILE A 127 -0.61 22.79 6.64
CA ILE A 127 -1.06 23.61 5.52
C ILE A 127 -2.58 23.51 5.38
N GLU A 128 -3.23 24.61 5.04
CA GLU A 128 -4.67 24.68 4.89
C GLU A 128 -5.05 25.10 3.48
N THR A 129 -5.94 24.33 2.88
CA THR A 129 -6.48 24.56 1.54
C THR A 129 -7.99 24.80 1.61
N PRO A 130 -8.69 25.12 0.51
CA PRO A 130 -10.13 25.28 0.53
C PRO A 130 -10.90 24.11 1.13
N HIS A 131 -10.48 22.86 0.86
CA HIS A 131 -11.21 21.66 1.30
C HIS A 131 -10.44 20.78 2.28
N PHE A 132 -9.18 21.10 2.61
CA PHE A 132 -8.35 20.29 3.52
C PHE A 132 -7.69 21.12 4.62
N VAL A 133 -7.45 20.42 5.74
CA VAL A 133 -6.40 20.72 6.72
C VAL A 133 -5.42 19.56 6.64
N ILE A 134 -4.19 19.81 6.20
CA ILE A 134 -3.16 18.79 6.03
C ILE A 134 -2.13 18.98 7.14
N HIS A 135 -2.02 18.01 8.06
CA HIS A 135 -0.94 17.88 9.01
C HIS A 135 0.13 16.98 8.38
N TYR A 136 1.39 17.44 8.32
CA TYR A 136 2.45 16.71 7.64
C TYR A 136 3.75 16.69 8.42
N ALA A 137 4.54 15.62 8.26
CA ALA A 137 5.83 15.51 8.90
C ALA A 137 6.87 16.37 8.16
N HIS A 138 7.66 17.15 8.89
CA HIS A 138 8.78 17.87 8.33
C HIS A 138 9.92 16.92 7.96
N THR A 139 10.09 16.70 6.67
CA THR A 139 11.27 16.06 6.06
C THR A 139 11.70 16.91 4.86
N LYS A 140 12.97 16.76 4.47
CA LYS A 140 13.49 17.48 3.30
C LYS A 140 12.65 17.27 2.04
N GLU A 141 12.18 16.04 1.86
CA GLU A 141 11.39 15.61 0.69
C GLU A 141 9.98 16.21 0.73
N ILE A 142 9.30 16.11 1.87
CA ILE A 142 7.93 16.63 2.03
C ILE A 142 7.93 18.16 1.98
N ASP A 143 8.85 18.81 2.69
CA ASP A 143 8.94 20.28 2.71
C ASP A 143 9.21 20.85 1.31
N ALA A 144 9.98 20.15 0.48
CA ALA A 144 10.22 20.54 -0.90
C ALA A 144 8.98 20.37 -1.81
N GLU A 145 8.04 19.49 -1.46
CA GLU A 145 6.89 19.14 -2.29
C GLU A 145 5.53 19.49 -1.65
N ILE A 146 5.49 20.14 -0.49
CA ILE A 146 4.24 20.33 0.26
C ILE A 146 3.16 21.10 -0.53
N GLU A 147 3.54 22.10 -1.30
CA GLU A 147 2.61 22.83 -2.16
C GLU A 147 2.04 21.94 -3.28
N LEU A 148 2.86 21.06 -3.82
CA LEU A 148 2.46 20.09 -4.83
C LEU A 148 1.53 19.03 -4.24
N ILE A 149 1.85 18.54 -3.03
CA ILE A 149 1.02 17.59 -2.27
C ILE A 149 -0.34 18.21 -1.95
N ALA A 150 -0.37 19.46 -1.46
CA ALA A 150 -1.60 20.16 -1.15
C ALA A 150 -2.47 20.38 -2.41
N ARG A 151 -1.85 20.71 -3.54
CA ARG A 151 -2.52 20.87 -4.83
C ARG A 151 -3.08 19.52 -5.34
N ASP A 152 -2.37 18.42 -5.14
CA ASP A 152 -2.86 17.08 -5.49
C ASP A 152 -4.10 16.70 -4.67
N HIS A 153 -4.14 17.03 -3.37
CA HIS A 153 -5.34 16.83 -2.54
C HIS A 153 -6.56 17.54 -3.14
N GLU A 154 -6.41 18.82 -3.49
CA GLU A 154 -7.51 19.59 -4.08
C GLU A 154 -7.94 19.07 -5.46
N PHE A 155 -6.98 18.71 -6.31
CA PHE A 155 -7.26 18.14 -7.62
C PHE A 155 -8.03 16.80 -7.50
N ARG A 156 -7.56 15.89 -6.65
CA ARG A 156 -8.23 14.59 -6.44
C ARG A 156 -9.60 14.75 -5.80
N TYR A 157 -9.74 15.68 -4.87
CA TYR A 157 -11.05 16.03 -4.29
C TYR A 157 -12.04 16.51 -5.36
N ALA A 158 -11.62 17.43 -6.22
CA ALA A 158 -12.44 17.93 -7.31
C ALA A 158 -12.90 16.80 -8.25
N GLN A 159 -12.00 15.86 -8.60
CA GLN A 159 -12.34 14.69 -9.41
C GLN A 159 -13.38 13.79 -8.72
N VAL A 160 -13.20 13.48 -7.43
CA VAL A 160 -14.09 12.59 -6.67
C VAL A 160 -15.47 13.22 -6.54
N VAL A 161 -15.52 14.52 -6.18
CA VAL A 161 -16.79 15.27 -6.05
C VAL A 161 -17.51 15.34 -7.39
N ALA A 162 -16.80 15.59 -8.50
CA ALA A 162 -17.40 15.61 -9.82
C ALA A 162 -18.00 14.24 -10.22
N GLN A 163 -17.29 13.14 -9.93
CA GLN A 163 -17.77 11.79 -10.23
C GLN A 163 -18.95 11.37 -9.36
N LEU A 164 -18.92 11.70 -8.07
CA LEU A 164 -19.99 11.33 -7.13
C LEU A 164 -21.17 12.30 -7.12
N GLY A 165 -20.99 13.53 -7.62
CA GLY A 165 -22.02 14.57 -7.64
C GLY A 165 -22.43 15.05 -6.25
N VAL A 166 -21.54 14.97 -5.26
CA VAL A 166 -21.79 15.39 -3.87
C VAL A 166 -20.47 15.71 -3.18
N ALA A 167 -20.49 16.68 -2.27
CA ALA A 167 -19.38 17.05 -1.42
C ALA A 167 -19.73 16.86 0.06
N PRO A 168 -18.80 16.46 0.93
CA PRO A 168 -19.00 16.43 2.36
C PRO A 168 -19.11 17.85 2.93
N ALA A 169 -19.79 18.00 4.06
CA ALA A 169 -19.87 19.28 4.76
C ALA A 169 -18.52 19.58 5.46
N GLY A 170 -17.95 20.76 5.19
CA GLY A 170 -16.70 21.22 5.80
C GLY A 170 -15.44 20.56 5.23
N LYS A 171 -14.29 20.90 5.82
CA LYS A 171 -12.99 20.40 5.37
C LYS A 171 -12.71 18.98 5.81
N LEU A 172 -11.90 18.29 5.03
CA LEU A 172 -11.31 17.01 5.38
C LEU A 172 -9.96 17.25 6.10
N THR A 173 -9.60 16.37 7.03
CA THR A 173 -8.28 16.39 7.65
C THR A 173 -7.42 15.28 7.05
N SER A 174 -6.21 15.64 6.61
CA SER A 174 -5.22 14.67 6.12
C SER A 174 -4.04 14.64 7.09
N PHE A 175 -3.70 13.45 7.60
CA PHE A 175 -2.49 13.19 8.36
C PHE A 175 -1.47 12.54 7.44
N TYR A 176 -0.42 13.30 7.08
CA TYR A 176 0.58 12.91 6.08
C TYR A 176 1.91 12.62 6.77
N PHE A 177 2.19 11.34 7.00
CA PHE A 177 3.36 10.85 7.72
C PHE A 177 4.61 10.81 6.85
N ALA A 178 5.78 10.91 7.48
CA ALA A 178 7.06 10.83 6.79
C ALA A 178 7.28 9.50 6.09
N ASP A 179 6.87 8.41 6.73
CA ASP A 179 7.05 7.04 6.26
C ASP A 179 6.06 6.07 6.93
N ARG A 180 6.07 4.83 6.45
CA ARG A 180 5.26 3.73 6.99
C ARG A 180 5.50 3.47 8.48
N GLY A 181 6.75 3.62 8.93
CA GLY A 181 7.13 3.38 10.34
C GLY A 181 6.53 4.43 11.28
N GLN A 182 6.55 5.71 10.88
CA GLN A 182 5.90 6.78 11.63
C GLN A 182 4.38 6.58 11.64
N LYS A 183 3.76 6.27 10.50
CA LYS A 183 2.32 5.96 10.41
C LYS A 183 1.95 4.78 11.30
N ALA A 184 2.68 3.67 11.25
CA ALA A 184 2.43 2.50 12.09
C ALA A 184 2.58 2.79 13.59
N ARG A 185 3.47 3.71 13.97
CA ARG A 185 3.66 4.09 15.37
C ARG A 185 2.49 4.86 15.94
N TRP A 186 1.96 5.82 15.18
CA TRP A 186 0.99 6.79 15.69
C TRP A 186 -0.44 6.47 15.30
N PHE A 187 -0.65 5.86 14.14
CA PHE A 187 -1.96 5.47 13.65
C PHE A 187 -2.23 3.96 13.77
N GLY A 188 -1.21 3.12 13.57
CA GLY A 188 -1.28 1.66 13.73
C GLY A 188 -1.26 0.88 12.41
N ALA A 189 -1.24 1.53 11.24
CA ALA A 189 -1.16 0.87 9.94
C ALA A 189 0.22 1.07 9.30
N TYR A 190 0.90 -0.02 8.95
CA TYR A 190 2.21 0.01 8.27
C TYR A 190 2.07 0.00 6.75
N GLY A 191 1.40 -1.01 6.20
CA GLY A 191 1.34 -1.29 4.76
C GLY A 191 0.19 -0.63 4.01
N VAL A 192 -0.89 -0.29 4.71
CA VAL A 192 -2.12 0.24 4.12
C VAL A 192 -2.35 1.71 4.46
N GLU A 193 -2.93 2.44 3.51
CA GLU A 193 -3.53 3.74 3.76
C GLU A 193 -4.95 3.55 4.28
N MET A 194 -5.53 4.57 4.89
CA MET A 194 -6.86 4.44 5.47
C MET A 194 -7.58 5.78 5.57
N ALA A 195 -8.91 5.74 5.42
CA ALA A 195 -9.79 6.82 5.81
C ALA A 195 -10.68 6.42 7.01
N LYS A 196 -11.07 7.42 7.80
CA LYS A 196 -12.17 7.34 8.78
C LYS A 196 -13.29 8.28 8.34
N PRO A 197 -14.22 7.83 7.50
CA PRO A 197 -15.24 8.68 6.89
C PRO A 197 -16.07 9.46 7.90
N TRP A 198 -16.46 8.84 9.03
CA TRP A 198 -17.22 9.47 10.12
C TRP A 198 -16.46 10.59 10.83
N ARG A 199 -15.13 10.59 10.75
CA ARG A 199 -14.26 11.65 11.26
C ARG A 199 -13.85 12.64 10.16
N ARG A 200 -14.07 12.30 8.89
CA ARG A 200 -13.60 13.04 7.71
C ARG A 200 -12.08 13.16 7.69
N GLU A 201 -11.40 12.09 8.06
CA GLU A 201 -9.94 12.01 8.18
C GLU A 201 -9.38 10.98 7.22
N ILE A 202 -8.18 11.27 6.65
CA ILE A 202 -7.39 10.36 5.83
C ILE A 202 -5.96 10.29 6.41
N TYR A 203 -5.33 9.10 6.30
CA TYR A 203 -4.05 8.79 6.92
C TYR A 203 -3.12 8.19 5.89
N LEU A 204 -2.10 8.96 5.47
CA LEU A 204 -1.21 8.65 4.35
C LEU A 204 0.25 8.71 4.80
N ASP A 205 1.11 7.79 4.30
CA ASP A 205 2.56 7.98 4.38
C ASP A 205 3.11 8.54 3.06
N HIS A 206 4.24 9.22 3.13
CA HIS A 206 4.86 9.79 1.93
C HIS A 206 5.32 8.69 0.96
N ARG A 207 4.76 8.71 -0.26
CA ARG A 207 5.11 7.79 -1.37
C ARG A 207 5.43 8.53 -2.66
N GLY A 208 5.76 9.82 -2.53
CA GLY A 208 6.00 10.71 -3.66
C GLY A 208 4.71 11.24 -4.31
N PHE A 209 4.90 11.99 -5.39
CA PHE A 209 3.82 12.61 -6.16
C PHE A 209 3.70 11.94 -7.55
N PRO A 210 2.48 11.70 -8.07
CA PRO A 210 1.19 11.73 -7.37
C PRO A 210 1.10 10.60 -6.32
N HIS A 211 0.40 10.86 -5.21
CA HIS A 211 0.26 9.82 -4.20
C HIS A 211 -0.69 8.70 -4.68
N PRO A 212 -0.26 7.43 -4.68
CA PRO A 212 -0.98 6.34 -5.37
C PRO A 212 -2.36 6.03 -4.75
N SER A 213 -2.56 6.29 -3.45
CA SER A 213 -3.81 5.96 -2.76
C SER A 213 -4.66 7.20 -2.44
N LEU A 214 -4.21 8.41 -2.76
CA LEU A 214 -4.89 9.64 -2.32
C LEU A 214 -6.34 9.72 -2.81
N ARG A 215 -6.58 9.42 -4.09
CA ARG A 215 -7.94 9.47 -4.67
C ARG A 215 -8.85 8.40 -4.05
N HIS A 216 -8.30 7.22 -3.74
CA HIS A 216 -8.99 6.15 -3.05
C HIS A 216 -9.46 6.57 -1.65
N GLU A 217 -8.56 7.13 -0.83
CA GLU A 217 -8.90 7.57 0.52
C GLU A 217 -9.85 8.78 0.53
N ILE A 218 -9.69 9.70 -0.42
CA ILE A 218 -10.65 10.80 -0.61
C ILE A 218 -12.04 10.27 -1.00
N ALA A 219 -12.13 9.21 -1.81
CA ALA A 219 -13.42 8.61 -2.15
C ALA A 219 -14.16 8.08 -0.91
N HIS A 220 -13.45 7.41 0.01
CA HIS A 220 -14.02 7.02 1.31
C HIS A 220 -14.49 8.24 2.13
N ALA A 221 -13.65 9.27 2.23
CA ALA A 221 -14.00 10.46 3.00
C ALA A 221 -15.21 11.22 2.42
N VAL A 222 -15.30 11.33 1.08
CA VAL A 222 -16.44 11.97 0.39
C VAL A 222 -17.71 11.11 0.49
N ALA A 223 -17.58 9.77 0.53
CA ALA A 223 -18.72 8.87 0.70
C ALA A 223 -19.47 9.08 2.02
N SER A 224 -18.84 9.68 3.02
CA SER A 224 -19.51 10.09 4.28
C SER A 224 -20.71 11.01 4.05
N ALA A 225 -20.75 11.76 2.97
CA ALA A 225 -21.87 12.65 2.63
C ALA A 225 -23.18 11.88 2.31
N PHE A 226 -23.09 10.61 1.96
CA PHE A 226 -24.26 9.77 1.64
C PHE A 226 -24.22 8.38 2.27
N GLY A 227 -23.23 8.06 3.07
CA GLY A 227 -23.14 6.82 3.85
C GLY A 227 -24.11 6.80 5.05
N ASP A 228 -23.94 5.82 5.89
CA ASP A 228 -24.65 5.71 7.16
C ASP A 228 -24.35 6.91 8.07
N PRO A 229 -25.34 7.44 8.80
CA PRO A 229 -25.13 8.63 9.65
C PRO A 229 -24.13 8.45 10.79
N ILE A 230 -23.88 7.21 11.24
CA ILE A 230 -22.96 6.90 12.35
C ILE A 230 -21.54 6.68 11.82
N PHE A 231 -21.38 5.83 10.79
CA PHE A 231 -20.08 5.41 10.31
C PHE A 231 -19.64 6.09 9.00
N GLY A 232 -20.53 6.82 8.34
CA GLY A 232 -20.22 7.45 7.06
C GLY A 232 -19.93 6.48 5.92
N VAL A 233 -20.27 5.19 6.08
CA VAL A 233 -20.02 4.11 5.10
C VAL A 233 -21.29 3.34 4.78
N ALA A 234 -21.24 2.44 3.80
CA ALA A 234 -22.36 1.56 3.50
C ALA A 234 -22.58 0.54 4.63
N THR A 235 -23.74 0.59 5.29
CA THR A 235 -24.13 -0.36 6.34
C THR A 235 -25.51 -0.94 6.10
N ARG A 236 -25.69 -2.23 6.40
CA ARG A 236 -27.01 -2.86 6.51
C ARG A 236 -27.56 -2.68 7.93
N HIS A 237 -28.79 -2.21 8.03
CA HIS A 237 -29.47 -1.98 9.32
C HIS A 237 -28.68 -1.05 10.28
N GLY A 238 -27.82 -0.16 9.75
CA GLY A 238 -27.03 0.78 10.55
C GLY A 238 -25.93 0.15 11.42
N VAL A 239 -25.64 -1.16 11.26
CA VAL A 239 -24.69 -1.88 12.12
C VAL A 239 -23.69 -2.71 11.30
N PHE A 240 -24.15 -3.41 10.28
CA PHE A 240 -23.30 -4.32 9.51
C PHE A 240 -22.69 -3.61 8.30
N ILE A 241 -21.42 -3.27 8.39
CA ILE A 241 -20.67 -2.69 7.26
C ILE A 241 -20.71 -3.65 6.07
N ASN A 242 -20.92 -3.11 4.87
CA ASN A 242 -20.81 -3.85 3.62
C ASN A 242 -19.46 -3.55 2.97
N PRO A 243 -18.41 -4.38 3.20
CA PRO A 243 -17.06 -4.08 2.74
C PRO A 243 -16.97 -4.01 1.21
N GLY A 244 -17.75 -4.83 0.49
CA GLY A 244 -17.76 -4.83 -0.97
C GLY A 244 -18.28 -3.53 -1.58
N LEU A 245 -19.26 -2.87 -0.93
CA LEU A 245 -19.70 -1.54 -1.33
C LEU A 245 -18.68 -0.47 -0.96
N VAL A 246 -18.09 -0.56 0.25
CA VAL A 246 -17.13 0.43 0.75
C VAL A 246 -15.89 0.45 -0.12
N GLU A 247 -15.21 -0.68 -0.25
CA GLU A 247 -13.96 -0.78 -1.01
C GLU A 247 -14.21 -0.73 -2.52
N GLY A 248 -15.30 -1.35 -2.97
CA GLY A 248 -15.67 -1.32 -4.39
C GLY A 248 -15.97 0.09 -4.88
N LEU A 249 -16.60 0.96 -4.06
CA LEU A 249 -16.80 2.37 -4.41
C LEU A 249 -15.47 3.09 -4.57
N ALA A 250 -14.56 2.94 -3.62
CA ALA A 250 -13.27 3.61 -3.66
C ALA A 250 -12.46 3.18 -4.90
N VAL A 251 -12.41 1.88 -5.22
CA VAL A 251 -11.77 1.39 -6.45
C VAL A 251 -12.47 1.89 -7.70
N ALA A 252 -13.80 1.96 -7.73
CA ALA A 252 -14.56 2.46 -8.88
C ALA A 252 -14.30 3.95 -9.15
N ILE A 253 -14.06 4.74 -8.12
CA ILE A 253 -13.72 6.17 -8.20
C ILE A 253 -12.23 6.37 -8.48
N ASP A 254 -11.35 5.60 -7.83
CA ASP A 254 -9.90 5.60 -8.08
C ASP A 254 -9.54 4.78 -9.32
N TRP A 255 -10.14 5.13 -10.45
CA TRP A 255 -10.03 4.39 -11.70
C TRP A 255 -8.94 4.96 -12.60
N PRO A 256 -7.98 4.13 -13.05
CA PRO A 256 -7.89 2.66 -12.95
C PRO A 256 -7.12 2.15 -11.71
N ALA A 257 -6.98 2.89 -10.67
CA ALA A 257 -6.17 2.71 -9.46
C ALA A 257 -4.65 2.84 -9.72
N THR A 258 -4.12 2.18 -10.73
CA THR A 258 -2.74 2.35 -11.22
C THR A 258 -2.73 2.35 -12.75
N TYR A 259 -1.81 3.11 -13.35
CA TYR A 259 -1.73 3.23 -14.80
C TYR A 259 -0.72 2.27 -15.45
N ASP A 260 0.04 1.55 -14.64
CA ASP A 260 1.03 0.55 -15.07
C ASP A 260 0.47 -0.88 -15.07
N ARG A 261 -0.79 -1.06 -14.74
CA ARG A 261 -1.50 -2.35 -14.67
C ARG A 261 -2.79 -2.31 -15.46
N PRO A 262 -3.33 -3.50 -15.83
CA PRO A 262 -4.66 -3.60 -16.40
C PRO A 262 -5.72 -2.93 -15.52
N THR A 263 -6.73 -2.35 -16.14
CA THR A 263 -7.89 -1.81 -15.42
C THR A 263 -8.57 -2.91 -14.61
N PRO A 264 -9.33 -2.59 -13.56
CA PRO A 264 -10.11 -3.60 -12.84
C PRO A 264 -11.06 -4.40 -13.73
N HIS A 265 -11.58 -3.85 -14.84
CA HIS A 265 -12.37 -4.60 -15.80
C HIS A 265 -11.53 -5.68 -16.52
N GLU A 266 -10.38 -5.31 -17.05
CA GLU A 266 -9.44 -6.24 -17.69
C GLU A 266 -8.94 -7.30 -16.70
N ALA A 267 -8.65 -6.89 -15.47
CA ALA A 267 -8.21 -7.80 -14.39
C ALA A 267 -9.30 -8.81 -14.03
N VAL A 268 -10.59 -8.40 -13.96
CA VAL A 268 -11.70 -9.34 -13.73
C VAL A 268 -11.88 -10.26 -14.92
N ARG A 269 -11.67 -9.77 -16.16
CA ARG A 269 -11.70 -10.65 -17.35
C ARG A 269 -10.66 -11.77 -17.23
N ALA A 270 -9.44 -11.43 -16.77
CA ALA A 270 -8.43 -12.44 -16.50
C ALA A 270 -8.82 -13.40 -15.36
N LEU A 271 -9.40 -12.86 -14.26
CA LEU A 271 -9.92 -13.70 -13.15
C LEU A 271 -10.96 -14.73 -13.63
N GLN A 272 -11.86 -14.36 -14.56
CA GLN A 272 -12.83 -15.28 -15.14
C GLN A 272 -12.17 -16.39 -15.95
N GLU A 273 -11.17 -16.07 -16.77
CA GLU A 273 -10.40 -17.09 -17.53
C GLU A 273 -9.62 -18.03 -16.61
N LEU A 274 -9.11 -17.50 -15.49
CA LEU A 274 -8.38 -18.27 -14.48
C LEU A 274 -9.29 -19.07 -13.53
N GLY A 275 -10.63 -18.90 -13.61
CA GLY A 275 -11.58 -19.52 -12.70
C GLY A 275 -11.46 -19.03 -11.25
N MET A 276 -11.01 -17.77 -11.06
CA MET A 276 -10.69 -17.18 -9.77
C MET A 276 -11.65 -16.06 -9.35
N ASP A 277 -12.66 -15.74 -10.17
CA ASP A 277 -13.56 -14.62 -9.91
C ASP A 277 -14.59 -14.95 -8.81
N PRO A 278 -14.68 -14.15 -7.73
CA PRO A 278 -15.68 -14.34 -6.70
C PRO A 278 -17.08 -13.88 -7.18
N SER A 279 -18.16 -14.46 -6.62
CA SER A 279 -19.51 -13.96 -6.87
C SER A 279 -19.73 -12.59 -6.22
N ILE A 280 -20.50 -11.73 -6.88
CA ILE A 280 -20.85 -10.41 -6.36
C ILE A 280 -21.66 -10.51 -5.06
N GLU A 281 -22.57 -11.48 -4.95
CA GLU A 281 -23.36 -11.71 -3.74
C GLU A 281 -22.45 -11.93 -2.51
N ARG A 282 -21.43 -12.78 -2.66
CA ARG A 282 -20.44 -13.04 -1.60
C ARG A 282 -19.65 -11.80 -1.24
N LEU A 283 -19.24 -11.00 -2.22
CA LEU A 283 -18.50 -9.76 -1.99
C LEU A 283 -19.32 -8.69 -1.28
N LEU A 284 -20.63 -8.66 -1.49
CA LEU A 284 -21.54 -7.70 -0.87
C LEU A 284 -22.05 -8.18 0.51
N SER A 285 -21.41 -9.17 1.11
CA SER A 285 -21.74 -9.70 2.43
C SER A 285 -20.51 -9.69 3.34
N LEU A 286 -20.68 -10.14 4.59
CA LEU A 286 -19.55 -10.34 5.52
C LEU A 286 -18.56 -11.43 5.05
N GLU A 287 -18.96 -12.25 4.08
CA GLU A 287 -18.06 -13.21 3.46
C GLU A 287 -16.95 -12.57 2.61
N PHE A 288 -17.02 -11.27 2.36
CA PHE A 288 -15.93 -10.51 1.71
C PHE A 288 -14.57 -10.80 2.33
N VAL A 289 -14.49 -10.87 3.67
CA VAL A 289 -13.24 -11.17 4.40
C VAL A 289 -12.70 -12.59 4.15
N SER A 290 -13.54 -13.50 3.63
CA SER A 290 -13.14 -14.85 3.24
C SER A 290 -12.59 -14.95 1.81
N VAL A 291 -12.62 -13.84 1.06
CA VAL A 291 -12.04 -13.72 -0.28
C VAL A 291 -10.66 -13.06 -0.16
N SER A 292 -9.73 -13.40 -1.05
CA SER A 292 -8.47 -12.68 -1.16
C SER A 292 -8.74 -11.19 -1.42
N SER A 293 -8.10 -10.30 -0.67
CA SER A 293 -8.29 -8.85 -0.78
C SER A 293 -8.12 -8.37 -2.23
N ALA A 294 -7.06 -8.82 -2.92
CA ALA A 294 -6.81 -8.42 -4.29
C ALA A 294 -7.98 -8.77 -5.24
N ARG A 295 -8.56 -9.98 -5.09
CA ARG A 295 -9.73 -10.41 -5.88
C ARG A 295 -10.98 -9.64 -5.49
N GLY A 296 -11.22 -9.49 -4.19
CA GLY A 296 -12.40 -8.81 -3.64
C GLY A 296 -12.48 -7.34 -4.07
N TYR A 297 -11.43 -6.58 -3.83
CA TYR A 297 -11.33 -5.17 -4.22
C TYR A 297 -11.48 -4.96 -5.73
N THR A 298 -10.74 -5.75 -6.52
CA THR A 298 -10.77 -5.64 -7.98
C THR A 298 -12.14 -5.96 -8.55
N THR A 299 -12.79 -7.04 -8.08
CA THR A 299 -14.10 -7.48 -8.61
C THR A 299 -15.22 -6.54 -8.17
N ALA A 300 -15.26 -6.16 -6.88
CA ALA A 300 -16.24 -5.20 -6.38
C ALA A 300 -16.09 -3.83 -7.07
N GLY A 301 -14.86 -3.34 -7.22
CA GLY A 301 -14.58 -2.08 -7.91
C GLY A 301 -14.99 -2.10 -9.37
N SER A 302 -14.71 -3.18 -10.10
CA SER A 302 -15.15 -3.37 -11.48
C SER A 302 -16.68 -3.35 -11.60
N PHE A 303 -17.38 -4.04 -10.72
CA PHE A 303 -18.85 -4.06 -10.71
C PHE A 303 -19.44 -2.68 -10.42
N LEU A 304 -18.95 -1.99 -9.37
CA LEU A 304 -19.46 -0.67 -9.01
C LEU A 304 -19.09 0.40 -10.05
N ARG A 305 -17.94 0.26 -10.72
CA ARG A 305 -17.60 1.11 -11.88
C ARG A 305 -18.57 0.93 -13.03
N PHE A 306 -18.91 -0.30 -13.39
CA PHE A 306 -19.94 -0.58 -14.38
C PHE A 306 -21.28 0.06 -14.01
N LEU A 307 -21.69 -0.02 -12.75
CA LEU A 307 -22.92 0.62 -12.28
C LEU A 307 -22.88 2.15 -12.37
N LEU A 308 -21.73 2.73 -12.00
CA LEU A 308 -21.50 4.18 -12.10
C LEU A 308 -21.60 4.66 -13.56
N ASP A 309 -20.89 4.00 -14.46
CA ASP A 309 -20.82 4.40 -15.88
C ASP A 309 -22.14 4.17 -16.62
N THR A 310 -22.89 3.11 -16.27
CA THR A 310 -24.14 2.74 -16.95
C THR A 310 -25.35 3.47 -16.39
N TYR A 311 -25.43 3.66 -15.08
CA TYR A 311 -26.66 4.13 -14.41
C TYR A 311 -26.47 5.46 -13.65
N GLY A 312 -25.23 5.94 -13.55
CA GLY A 312 -24.89 7.21 -12.93
C GLY A 312 -24.77 7.19 -11.41
N ALA A 313 -24.14 8.24 -10.89
CA ALA A 313 -23.79 8.37 -9.47
C ALA A 313 -24.99 8.39 -8.52
N ALA A 314 -26.14 8.91 -8.94
CA ALA A 314 -27.32 9.01 -8.07
C ALA A 314 -27.82 7.63 -7.60
N LYS A 315 -27.89 6.66 -8.49
CA LYS A 315 -28.30 5.28 -8.17
C LYS A 315 -27.23 4.56 -7.34
N LEU A 316 -25.94 4.81 -7.66
CA LEU A 316 -24.84 4.25 -6.88
C LEU A 316 -24.84 4.78 -5.43
N ARG A 317 -25.08 6.07 -5.23
CA ARG A 317 -25.25 6.63 -3.87
C ARG A 317 -26.45 6.05 -3.13
N ALA A 318 -27.58 5.79 -3.83
CA ALA A 318 -28.76 5.19 -3.23
C ALA A 318 -28.49 3.77 -2.71
N VAL A 319 -27.82 2.91 -3.51
CA VAL A 319 -27.47 1.55 -3.07
C VAL A 319 -26.42 1.56 -1.96
N TYR A 320 -25.47 2.49 -2.01
CA TYR A 320 -24.48 2.66 -0.94
C TYR A 320 -25.14 3.05 0.39
N ARG A 321 -26.04 4.05 0.36
CA ARG A 321 -26.78 4.51 1.54
C ARG A 321 -27.64 3.40 2.17
N SER A 322 -28.27 2.56 1.36
CA SER A 322 -29.10 1.45 1.84
C SER A 322 -28.29 0.24 2.31
N GLY A 323 -26.96 0.26 2.13
CA GLY A 323 -26.08 -0.87 2.42
C GLY A 323 -26.28 -2.06 1.50
N GLY A 324 -26.89 -1.86 0.29
CA GLY A 324 -27.00 -2.89 -0.74
C GLY A 324 -28.42 -3.27 -1.16
N ASP A 325 -29.38 -2.38 -1.04
CA ASP A 325 -30.72 -2.57 -1.63
C ASP A 325 -30.69 -2.18 -3.13
N PHE A 326 -30.25 -3.11 -3.96
CA PHE A 326 -30.11 -2.91 -5.39
C PHE A 326 -31.46 -2.80 -6.08
N GLU A 327 -32.46 -3.57 -5.63
CA GLU A 327 -33.77 -3.56 -6.27
C GLU A 327 -34.48 -2.21 -6.06
N ALA A 328 -34.43 -1.65 -4.86
CA ALA A 328 -34.96 -0.31 -4.61
C ALA A 328 -34.21 0.79 -5.41
N ALA A 329 -32.88 0.68 -5.56
CA ALA A 329 -32.08 1.69 -6.24
C ALA A 329 -32.15 1.60 -7.78
N TYR A 330 -32.18 0.40 -8.33
CA TYR A 330 -32.09 0.17 -9.80
C TYR A 330 -33.39 -0.28 -10.44
N GLY A 331 -34.37 -0.76 -9.67
CA GLY A 331 -35.65 -1.29 -10.16
C GLY A 331 -35.54 -2.71 -10.73
N VAL A 332 -34.39 -3.38 -10.51
CA VAL A 332 -34.12 -4.76 -10.97
C VAL A 332 -33.28 -5.49 -9.91
N PRO A 333 -33.41 -6.83 -9.81
CA PRO A 333 -32.61 -7.63 -8.88
C PRO A 333 -31.11 -7.53 -9.16
N LEU A 334 -30.27 -7.73 -8.12
CA LEU A 334 -28.80 -7.76 -8.21
C LEU A 334 -28.32 -8.71 -9.30
N ALA A 335 -28.94 -9.90 -9.42
CA ALA A 335 -28.58 -10.90 -10.42
C ALA A 335 -28.69 -10.39 -11.87
N THR A 336 -29.67 -9.52 -12.15
CA THR A 336 -29.83 -8.88 -13.47
C THR A 336 -28.69 -7.91 -13.77
N LEU A 337 -28.28 -7.12 -12.78
CA LEU A 337 -27.16 -6.17 -12.90
C LEU A 337 -25.83 -6.93 -13.05
N GLU A 338 -25.63 -7.98 -12.27
CA GLU A 338 -24.45 -8.85 -12.37
C GLU A 338 -24.35 -9.52 -13.73
N ALA A 339 -25.48 -10.04 -14.27
CA ALA A 339 -25.49 -10.66 -15.60
C ALA A 339 -25.11 -9.67 -16.71
N ALA A 340 -25.60 -8.42 -16.64
CA ALA A 340 -25.25 -7.36 -17.57
C ALA A 340 -23.76 -6.98 -17.49
N TRP A 341 -23.22 -6.82 -16.27
CA TRP A 341 -21.82 -6.58 -16.04
C TRP A 341 -20.94 -7.74 -16.54
N ARG A 342 -21.27 -8.99 -16.21
CA ARG A 342 -20.54 -10.17 -16.70
C ARG A 342 -20.55 -10.29 -18.21
N LYS A 343 -21.62 -9.87 -18.87
CA LYS A 343 -21.68 -9.79 -20.34
C LYS A 343 -20.68 -8.77 -20.89
N MET A 344 -20.58 -7.60 -20.27
CA MET A 344 -19.62 -6.56 -20.65
C MET A 344 -18.18 -7.05 -20.42
N ILE A 345 -17.88 -7.66 -19.26
CA ILE A 345 -16.55 -8.20 -18.96
C ILE A 345 -16.12 -9.27 -19.97
N ARG A 346 -17.00 -10.21 -20.35
CA ARG A 346 -16.69 -11.25 -21.33
C ARG A 346 -16.39 -10.72 -22.73
N ALA A 347 -16.83 -9.52 -23.06
CA ALA A 347 -16.52 -8.88 -24.34
C ALA A 347 -15.11 -8.26 -24.40
N ILE A 348 -14.39 -8.22 -23.28
CA ILE A 348 -13.00 -7.71 -23.24
C ILE A 348 -12.07 -8.81 -23.76
N GLU A 349 -11.32 -8.51 -24.80
CA GLU A 349 -10.28 -9.38 -25.34
C GLU A 349 -8.95 -9.11 -24.62
N LEU A 350 -8.28 -10.16 -24.16
CA LEU A 350 -6.97 -10.09 -23.51
C LEU A 350 -6.00 -11.06 -24.17
N PRO A 351 -4.74 -10.65 -24.38
CA PRO A 351 -3.69 -11.57 -24.77
C PRO A 351 -3.49 -12.67 -23.71
N PRO A 352 -3.19 -13.93 -24.09
CA PRO A 352 -2.93 -15.01 -23.13
C PRO A 352 -1.84 -14.67 -22.09
N ALA A 353 -0.80 -13.97 -22.51
CA ALA A 353 0.26 -13.50 -21.60
C ALA A 353 -0.27 -12.56 -20.51
N SER A 354 -1.20 -11.65 -20.85
CA SER A 354 -1.83 -10.75 -19.89
C SER A 354 -2.71 -11.49 -18.86
N ILE A 355 -3.34 -12.60 -19.25
CA ILE A 355 -4.12 -13.46 -18.36
C ILE A 355 -3.17 -14.16 -17.37
N GLU A 356 -2.10 -14.76 -17.87
CA GLU A 356 -1.12 -15.48 -17.04
C GLU A 356 -0.41 -14.55 -16.05
N ALA A 357 -0.04 -13.35 -16.46
CA ALA A 357 0.54 -12.34 -15.58
C ALA A 357 -0.37 -11.96 -14.40
N GLN A 358 -1.69 -12.03 -14.54
CA GLN A 358 -2.61 -11.79 -13.44
C GLN A 358 -2.66 -12.97 -12.44
N ARG A 359 -2.22 -14.16 -12.81
CA ARG A 359 -2.16 -15.34 -11.92
C ARG A 359 -1.32 -15.05 -10.68
N GLU A 360 -0.12 -14.46 -10.84
CA GLU A 360 0.74 -14.08 -9.70
C GLU A 360 0.04 -13.11 -8.76
N ARG A 361 -0.57 -12.07 -9.29
CA ARG A 361 -1.28 -11.06 -8.50
C ARG A 361 -2.44 -11.65 -7.68
N PHE A 362 -3.14 -12.63 -8.23
CA PHE A 362 -4.38 -13.15 -7.67
C PHE A 362 -4.28 -14.53 -7.04
N ARG A 363 -3.10 -15.19 -7.04
CA ARG A 363 -2.93 -16.53 -6.48
C ARG A 363 -3.11 -16.58 -4.96
N GLY A 364 -2.85 -15.47 -4.26
CA GLY A 364 -2.94 -15.39 -2.82
C GLY A 364 -4.32 -15.79 -2.29
N GLY A 365 -4.36 -16.64 -1.28
CA GLY A 365 -5.59 -17.04 -0.58
C GLY A 365 -6.13 -15.95 0.34
N SER A 366 -7.28 -16.21 0.97
CA SER A 366 -7.82 -15.36 2.03
C SER A 366 -6.96 -15.44 3.29
N VAL A 367 -7.16 -14.52 4.23
CA VAL A 367 -6.48 -14.55 5.54
C VAL A 367 -6.78 -15.82 6.35
N PHE A 368 -7.86 -16.53 6.05
CA PHE A 368 -8.25 -17.78 6.73
C PHE A 368 -7.67 -19.04 6.07
N SER A 369 -7.14 -18.95 4.86
CA SER A 369 -6.65 -20.10 4.09
C SER A 369 -5.13 -20.26 4.12
N ARG A 370 -4.43 -19.47 4.90
CA ARG A 370 -2.96 -19.47 5.02
C ARG A 370 -2.52 -19.42 6.48
N PRO A 371 -1.25 -19.80 6.80
CA PRO A 371 -0.70 -19.63 8.14
C PRO A 371 -0.89 -18.20 8.65
N CYS A 372 -0.89 -18.03 9.98
CA CYS A 372 -1.13 -16.73 10.61
C CYS A 372 -0.26 -15.63 9.98
N PRO A 373 -0.83 -14.64 9.26
CA PRO A 373 -0.06 -13.61 8.56
C PRO A 373 0.84 -12.79 9.48
N HIS A 374 0.37 -12.51 10.71
CA HIS A 374 1.17 -11.82 11.71
C HIS A 374 2.43 -12.60 12.11
N ALA A 375 2.31 -13.93 12.24
CA ALA A 375 3.45 -14.78 12.59
C ALA A 375 4.50 -14.79 11.47
N ILE A 376 4.05 -14.93 10.22
CA ILE A 376 4.92 -14.90 9.05
C ILE A 376 5.57 -13.52 8.91
N ALA A 377 4.80 -12.44 8.98
CA ALA A 377 5.32 -11.07 8.89
C ALA A 377 6.37 -10.78 9.97
N THR A 378 6.11 -11.20 11.22
CA THR A 378 7.04 -11.04 12.35
C THR A 378 8.35 -11.81 12.11
N ARG A 379 8.26 -13.06 11.63
CA ARG A 379 9.46 -13.87 11.33
C ARG A 379 10.25 -13.31 10.16
N ARG A 380 9.58 -12.87 9.08
CA ARG A 380 10.26 -12.22 7.94
C ARG A 380 11.00 -10.96 8.37
N ASP A 381 10.37 -10.11 9.16
CA ASP A 381 11.02 -8.91 9.70
C ASP A 381 12.22 -9.26 10.59
N HIS A 382 12.13 -10.32 11.39
CA HIS A 382 13.24 -10.82 12.18
C HIS A 382 14.38 -11.36 11.30
N ALA A 383 14.07 -12.15 10.28
CA ALA A 383 15.07 -12.69 9.35
C ALA A 383 15.79 -11.55 8.59
N LEU A 384 15.05 -10.56 8.08
CA LEU A 384 15.61 -9.42 7.36
C LEU A 384 16.51 -8.56 8.26
N ARG A 385 16.09 -8.31 9.51
CA ARG A 385 16.91 -7.56 10.47
C ARG A 385 18.18 -8.30 10.86
N ALA A 386 18.08 -9.62 11.11
CA ALA A 386 19.25 -10.46 11.39
C ALA A 386 20.22 -10.44 10.23
N TYR A 387 19.71 -10.60 9.00
CA TYR A 387 20.53 -10.54 7.78
C TYR A 387 21.21 -9.17 7.61
N GLY A 388 20.47 -8.07 7.77
CA GLY A 388 21.00 -6.70 7.72
C GLY A 388 22.03 -6.40 8.82
N ALA A 389 21.91 -7.05 9.98
CA ALA A 389 22.88 -6.96 11.08
C ALA A 389 24.11 -7.87 10.92
N GLY A 390 24.18 -8.66 9.83
CA GLY A 390 25.29 -9.58 9.56
C GLY A 390 25.11 -10.99 10.16
N ASP A 391 24.04 -11.26 10.92
CA ASP A 391 23.70 -12.61 11.40
C ASP A 391 23.00 -13.41 10.30
N ARG A 392 23.79 -13.80 9.28
CA ARG A 392 23.30 -14.60 8.17
C ARG A 392 22.80 -15.97 8.62
N THR A 393 23.51 -16.63 9.52
CA THR A 393 23.14 -17.97 10.00
C THR A 393 21.77 -17.95 10.70
N GLY A 394 21.54 -16.99 11.58
CA GLY A 394 20.24 -16.80 12.24
C GLY A 394 19.14 -16.47 11.23
N ALA A 395 19.40 -15.58 10.27
CA ALA A 395 18.46 -15.21 9.21
C ALA A 395 18.04 -16.42 8.36
N ILE A 396 18.98 -17.21 7.88
CA ILE A 396 18.74 -18.43 7.08
C ILE A 396 17.92 -19.46 7.89
N ALA A 397 18.26 -19.65 9.18
CA ALA A 397 17.51 -20.57 10.03
C ALA A 397 16.03 -20.16 10.16
N VAL A 398 15.77 -18.87 10.39
CA VAL A 398 14.40 -18.32 10.46
C VAL A 398 13.69 -18.46 9.11
N GLN A 399 14.37 -18.15 7.99
CA GLN A 399 13.76 -18.25 6.65
C GLN A 399 13.43 -19.69 6.26
N ARG A 400 14.27 -20.67 6.62
CA ARG A 400 13.95 -22.10 6.46
C ARG A 400 12.69 -22.50 7.21
N HIS A 401 12.51 -21.95 8.43
CA HIS A 401 11.30 -22.20 9.21
C HIS A 401 10.05 -21.60 8.55
N ILE A 402 10.15 -20.40 7.96
CA ILE A 402 9.07 -19.80 7.17
C ILE A 402 8.71 -20.69 5.97
N CYS A 403 9.70 -21.21 5.24
CA CYS A 403 9.48 -22.14 4.13
C CYS A 403 8.79 -23.43 4.57
N SER A 404 9.09 -23.92 5.77
CA SER A 404 8.45 -25.13 6.35
C SER A 404 7.00 -24.87 6.74
N ASP A 405 6.68 -23.67 7.24
CA ASP A 405 5.33 -23.31 7.67
C ASP A 405 4.38 -22.97 6.49
N ALA A 406 4.93 -22.54 5.37
CA ALA A 406 4.18 -22.18 4.17
C ALA A 406 4.87 -22.72 2.90
N PRO A 407 4.90 -24.05 2.72
CA PRO A 407 5.60 -24.70 1.62
C PRO A 407 4.99 -24.38 0.24
N GLU A 408 3.70 -24.03 0.21
CA GLU A 408 2.95 -23.62 -0.99
C GLU A 408 3.31 -22.22 -1.50
N GLU A 409 4.16 -21.48 -0.76
CA GLU A 409 4.54 -20.11 -1.13
C GLU A 409 5.96 -20.07 -1.72
N PRO A 410 6.11 -20.14 -3.06
CA PRO A 410 7.44 -20.20 -3.70
C PRO A 410 8.28 -18.94 -3.44
N ARG A 411 7.66 -17.80 -3.15
CA ARG A 411 8.36 -16.55 -2.80
C ARG A 411 9.27 -16.72 -1.57
N PHE A 412 8.88 -17.54 -0.59
CA PHE A 412 9.71 -17.77 0.59
C PHE A 412 10.95 -18.62 0.28
N ARG A 413 10.82 -19.54 -0.69
CA ARG A 413 11.97 -20.31 -1.22
C ARG A 413 12.94 -19.39 -1.96
N LEU A 414 12.43 -18.42 -2.72
CA LEU A 414 13.25 -17.42 -3.38
C LEU A 414 13.99 -16.53 -2.36
N ASP A 415 13.29 -16.02 -1.33
CA ASP A 415 13.90 -15.25 -0.24
C ASP A 415 15.05 -16.06 0.44
N LEU A 416 14.85 -17.37 0.65
CA LEU A 416 15.87 -18.25 1.21
C LEU A 416 17.09 -18.38 0.29
N ALA A 417 16.86 -18.61 -1.00
CA ALA A 417 17.93 -18.71 -1.96
C ALA A 417 18.76 -17.42 -2.05
N ASP A 418 18.09 -16.26 -2.07
CA ASP A 418 18.75 -14.95 -2.07
C ASP A 418 19.64 -14.73 -0.83
N MET A 419 19.23 -15.24 0.35
CA MET A 419 20.06 -15.22 1.55
C MET A 419 21.25 -16.18 1.47
N LEU A 420 21.10 -17.32 0.82
CA LEU A 420 22.13 -18.36 0.70
C LEU A 420 23.23 -17.97 -0.28
N ILE A 421 22.90 -17.36 -1.42
CA ILE A 421 23.84 -17.01 -2.49
C ILE A 421 25.03 -16.17 -2.00
N GLY A 422 24.85 -15.27 -1.07
CA GLY A 422 25.96 -14.49 -0.52
C GLY A 422 26.79 -15.22 0.55
N GLY A 423 26.60 -16.53 0.77
CA GLY A 423 27.27 -17.34 1.79
C GLY A 423 28.59 -17.97 1.35
N ASP A 424 28.94 -19.09 2.00
CA ASP A 424 30.03 -19.93 1.56
C ASP A 424 29.69 -20.77 0.31
N ASP A 425 30.65 -21.50 -0.27
CA ASP A 425 30.46 -22.28 -1.50
C ASP A 425 29.30 -23.30 -1.38
N ALA A 426 29.10 -23.90 -0.21
CA ALA A 426 28.04 -24.88 0.01
C ALA A 426 26.67 -24.19 0.04
N GLN A 427 26.55 -23.04 0.72
CA GLN A 427 25.37 -22.22 0.75
C GLN A 427 25.04 -21.66 -0.64
N HIS A 428 26.03 -21.15 -1.35
CA HIS A 428 25.86 -20.67 -2.71
C HIS A 428 25.32 -21.77 -3.63
N THR A 429 25.90 -22.98 -3.56
CA THR A 429 25.46 -24.15 -4.35
C THR A 429 23.99 -24.51 -4.00
N GLU A 430 23.62 -24.50 -2.71
CA GLU A 430 22.24 -24.74 -2.27
C GLU A 430 21.29 -23.65 -2.81
N GLY A 431 21.65 -22.37 -2.71
CA GLY A 431 20.85 -21.25 -3.21
C GLY A 431 20.63 -21.33 -4.73
N GLU A 432 21.70 -21.61 -5.49
CA GLU A 432 21.61 -21.79 -6.94
C GLU A 432 20.73 -22.99 -7.31
N ALA A 433 20.77 -24.08 -6.55
CA ALA A 433 19.91 -25.24 -6.76
C ALA A 433 18.42 -24.90 -6.53
N ILE A 434 18.11 -24.10 -5.50
CA ILE A 434 16.75 -23.63 -5.26
C ILE A 434 16.27 -22.72 -6.41
N TRP A 435 17.09 -21.79 -6.89
CA TRP A 435 16.75 -20.96 -8.05
C TRP A 435 16.48 -21.80 -9.30
N LYS A 436 17.33 -22.78 -9.61
CA LYS A 436 17.11 -23.68 -10.75
C LYS A 436 15.82 -24.48 -10.62
N ALA A 437 15.51 -24.96 -9.43
CA ALA A 437 14.26 -25.68 -9.18
C ALA A 437 13.03 -24.78 -9.36
N LEU A 438 13.07 -23.53 -8.86
CA LEU A 438 12.00 -22.55 -9.05
C LEU A 438 11.81 -22.16 -10.53
N ALA A 439 12.90 -21.98 -11.28
CA ALA A 439 12.84 -21.66 -12.71
C ALA A 439 12.22 -22.79 -13.55
N ALA A 440 12.48 -24.04 -13.17
CA ALA A 440 11.98 -25.22 -13.87
C ALA A 440 10.53 -25.61 -13.54
N ASP A 441 10.00 -25.14 -12.41
CA ASP A 441 8.67 -25.47 -11.94
C ASP A 441 7.61 -24.61 -12.65
N THR A 442 6.89 -25.22 -13.61
CA THR A 442 5.83 -24.55 -14.38
C THR A 442 4.44 -24.70 -13.75
N ASP A 443 4.27 -25.58 -12.77
CA ASP A 443 2.98 -25.92 -12.19
C ASP A 443 2.65 -25.03 -10.98
N GLU A 444 3.61 -24.84 -10.08
CA GLU A 444 3.42 -24.07 -8.84
C GLU A 444 4.01 -22.65 -8.92
N VAL A 445 5.02 -22.43 -9.79
CA VAL A 445 5.70 -21.15 -9.92
C VAL A 445 5.20 -20.37 -11.12
N THR A 446 4.68 -19.18 -10.89
CA THR A 446 4.14 -18.30 -11.94
C THR A 446 5.24 -17.80 -12.88
N SER A 447 4.86 -17.42 -14.11
CA SER A 447 5.80 -16.89 -15.13
C SER A 447 6.56 -15.67 -14.61
N THR A 448 5.89 -14.76 -13.93
CA THR A 448 6.51 -13.58 -13.30
C THR A 448 7.61 -13.98 -12.31
N LEU A 449 7.35 -14.93 -11.43
CA LEU A 449 8.33 -15.38 -10.46
C LEU A 449 9.49 -16.13 -11.12
N ARG A 450 9.20 -16.93 -12.19
CA ARG A 450 10.25 -17.58 -12.96
C ARG A 450 11.18 -16.58 -13.64
N VAL A 451 10.65 -15.50 -14.22
CA VAL A 451 11.47 -14.42 -14.80
C VAL A 451 12.39 -13.80 -13.75
N GLU A 452 11.87 -13.45 -12.57
CA GLU A 452 12.68 -12.91 -11.48
C GLU A 452 13.83 -13.86 -11.09
N VAL A 453 13.58 -15.16 -11.11
CA VAL A 453 14.62 -16.18 -10.81
C VAL A 453 15.64 -16.30 -11.95
N LEU A 454 15.18 -16.28 -13.21
CA LEU A 454 16.07 -16.34 -14.38
C LEU A 454 17.00 -15.12 -14.45
N GLU A 455 16.51 -13.92 -14.13
CA GLU A 455 17.32 -12.71 -14.01
C GLU A 455 18.39 -12.84 -12.91
N ARG A 456 18.07 -13.48 -11.75
CA ARG A 456 19.06 -13.76 -10.70
C ARG A 456 20.13 -14.73 -11.17
N LEU A 457 19.74 -15.81 -11.84
CA LEU A 457 20.68 -16.76 -12.45
C LEU A 457 21.56 -16.09 -13.51
N ALA A 458 21.01 -15.16 -14.30
CA ALA A 458 21.78 -14.39 -15.27
C ALA A 458 22.82 -13.48 -14.59
N ARG A 459 22.44 -12.76 -13.54
CA ARG A 459 23.37 -11.89 -12.79
C ARG A 459 24.46 -12.70 -12.08
N ASP A 460 24.13 -13.87 -11.54
CA ASP A 460 25.09 -14.77 -10.93
C ASP A 460 26.08 -15.36 -11.98
N ALA A 461 25.60 -15.72 -13.16
CA ALA A 461 26.45 -16.13 -14.28
C ALA A 461 27.35 -14.97 -14.74
N ALA A 462 26.86 -13.75 -14.79
CA ALA A 462 27.65 -12.56 -15.11
C ALA A 462 28.78 -12.32 -14.10
N ALA A 463 28.50 -12.51 -12.81
CA ALA A 463 29.50 -12.41 -11.74
C ALA A 463 30.65 -13.44 -11.92
N ARG A 464 30.35 -14.60 -12.50
CA ARG A 464 31.36 -15.63 -12.86
C ARG A 464 32.02 -15.41 -14.25
N GLY A 465 31.61 -14.37 -14.99
CA GLY A 465 32.10 -14.09 -16.34
C GLY A 465 31.51 -15.00 -17.43
N ASP A 466 30.47 -15.79 -17.13
CA ASP A 466 29.83 -16.71 -18.09
C ASP A 466 28.76 -15.97 -18.91
N ARG A 467 29.21 -15.22 -19.92
CA ARG A 467 28.32 -14.47 -20.82
C ARG A 467 27.34 -15.39 -21.59
N ALA A 468 27.74 -16.61 -21.91
CA ALA A 468 26.85 -17.52 -22.62
C ALA A 468 25.66 -17.94 -21.77
N ALA A 469 25.88 -18.23 -20.49
CA ALA A 469 24.81 -18.49 -19.54
C ALA A 469 23.92 -17.28 -19.34
N VAL A 470 24.47 -16.04 -19.25
CA VAL A 470 23.65 -14.82 -19.18
C VAL A 470 22.66 -14.75 -20.33
N VAL A 471 23.17 -14.88 -21.58
CA VAL A 471 22.32 -14.84 -22.79
C VAL A 471 21.24 -15.92 -22.74
N ALA A 472 21.61 -17.15 -22.39
CA ALA A 472 20.66 -18.26 -22.32
C ALA A 472 19.54 -18.01 -21.31
N ARG A 473 19.85 -17.47 -20.12
CA ARG A 473 18.85 -17.19 -19.09
C ARG A 473 17.91 -16.04 -19.46
N ILE A 474 18.41 -14.99 -20.07
CA ILE A 474 17.57 -13.86 -20.50
C ILE A 474 16.66 -14.28 -21.68
N HIS A 475 17.15 -15.08 -22.64
CA HIS A 475 16.30 -15.66 -23.68
C HIS A 475 15.20 -16.59 -23.09
N GLU A 476 15.52 -17.37 -22.06
CA GLU A 476 14.55 -18.20 -21.36
C GLU A 476 13.49 -17.33 -20.64
N ALA A 477 13.90 -16.21 -20.05
CA ALA A 477 13.00 -15.22 -19.44
C ALA A 477 12.10 -14.55 -20.51
N ALA A 478 12.65 -14.18 -21.65
CA ALA A 478 11.92 -13.60 -22.77
C ALA A 478 10.85 -14.54 -23.37
N ALA A 479 11.05 -15.84 -23.24
CA ALA A 479 10.06 -16.83 -23.69
C ALA A 479 8.85 -16.98 -22.75
N GLN A 480 8.90 -16.40 -21.53
CA GLN A 480 7.79 -16.51 -20.57
C GLN A 480 6.60 -15.64 -20.96
N PRO A 481 5.35 -16.10 -20.67
CA PRO A 481 4.13 -15.29 -20.83
C PRO A 481 4.03 -14.29 -19.66
N ILE A 482 4.56 -13.10 -19.86
CA ILE A 482 4.64 -12.02 -18.87
C ILE A 482 3.93 -10.75 -19.36
N ASP A 483 3.58 -9.86 -18.43
CA ASP A 483 2.93 -8.60 -18.77
C ASP A 483 3.88 -7.57 -19.42
N SER A 484 3.32 -6.44 -19.85
CA SER A 484 4.08 -5.42 -20.58
C SER A 484 5.19 -4.74 -19.75
N ASN A 485 5.09 -4.75 -18.42
CA ASN A 485 6.14 -4.18 -17.56
C ASN A 485 7.34 -5.10 -17.42
N GLU A 486 7.08 -6.36 -17.12
CA GLU A 486 8.14 -7.39 -17.04
C GLU A 486 8.75 -7.60 -18.43
N ARG A 487 7.91 -7.63 -19.49
CA ARG A 487 8.37 -7.70 -20.87
C ARG A 487 9.34 -6.58 -21.20
N ARG A 488 9.02 -5.33 -20.87
CA ARG A 488 9.91 -4.17 -21.08
C ARG A 488 11.25 -4.32 -20.36
N GLN A 489 11.27 -4.92 -19.14
CA GLN A 489 12.51 -5.17 -18.40
C GLN A 489 13.37 -6.21 -19.12
N VAL A 490 12.79 -7.33 -19.48
CA VAL A 490 13.51 -8.42 -20.18
C VAL A 490 13.97 -7.97 -21.58
N ASP A 491 13.13 -7.25 -22.33
CA ASP A 491 13.50 -6.70 -23.63
C ASP A 491 14.64 -5.67 -23.52
N ALA A 492 14.71 -4.91 -22.43
CA ALA A 492 15.83 -4.03 -22.13
C ALA A 492 17.12 -4.79 -21.88
N GLU A 493 17.06 -5.93 -21.18
CA GLU A 493 18.20 -6.82 -20.94
C GLU A 493 18.65 -7.52 -22.23
N GLU A 494 17.72 -8.01 -23.06
CA GLU A 494 18.04 -8.57 -24.39
C GLU A 494 18.71 -7.53 -25.29
N LEU A 495 18.17 -6.30 -25.32
CA LEU A 495 18.74 -5.21 -26.09
C LEU A 495 20.18 -4.89 -25.63
N ALA A 496 20.42 -4.85 -24.32
CA ALA A 496 21.77 -4.61 -23.77
C ALA A 496 22.77 -5.73 -24.13
N LEU A 497 22.29 -6.98 -24.22
CA LEU A 497 23.12 -8.14 -24.63
C LEU A 497 23.42 -8.15 -26.13
N ALA A 498 22.45 -7.73 -26.96
CA ALA A 498 22.56 -7.71 -28.40
C ALA A 498 23.29 -6.48 -28.93
N HIS A 499 23.41 -5.41 -28.13
CA HIS A 499 24.04 -4.16 -28.55
C HIS A 499 25.56 -4.33 -28.78
N ASP A 500 26.05 -3.85 -29.91
CA ASP A 500 27.46 -3.95 -30.33
C ASP A 500 28.16 -2.57 -30.50
N GLY A 501 27.44 -1.47 -30.17
CA GLY A 501 27.93 -0.09 -30.24
C GLY A 501 28.79 0.35 -29.06
N PRO A 502 29.21 1.63 -29.03
CA PRO A 502 30.00 2.23 -27.93
C PRO A 502 29.33 2.14 -26.55
N ALA A 503 28.00 2.03 -26.50
CA ALA A 503 27.25 1.86 -25.25
C ALA A 503 27.21 0.42 -24.72
N GLN A 504 27.76 -0.59 -25.44
CA GLN A 504 27.70 -2.02 -25.06
C GLN A 504 28.15 -2.27 -23.62
N MET A 505 29.35 -1.77 -23.28
CA MET A 505 29.95 -2.08 -21.96
C MET A 505 29.17 -1.43 -20.80
N PRO A 506 28.82 -0.12 -20.84
CA PRO A 506 28.02 0.46 -19.79
C PRO A 506 26.61 -0.14 -19.68
N LEU A 507 25.98 -0.57 -20.78
CA LEU A 507 24.69 -1.27 -20.75
C LEU A 507 24.80 -2.64 -20.09
N TYR A 508 25.80 -3.44 -20.47
CA TYR A 508 26.05 -4.73 -19.83
C TYR A 508 26.31 -4.57 -18.32
N ALA A 509 27.11 -3.58 -17.93
CA ALA A 509 27.35 -3.28 -16.53
C ALA A 509 26.08 -2.83 -15.79
N TYR A 510 25.24 -2.02 -16.44
CA TYR A 510 23.99 -1.52 -15.87
C TYR A 510 23.01 -2.64 -15.47
N PHE A 511 22.87 -3.68 -16.31
CA PHE A 511 21.89 -4.74 -16.09
C PHE A 511 22.45 -5.94 -15.31
N PHE A 512 23.72 -6.29 -15.49
CA PHE A 512 24.25 -7.60 -15.09
C PHE A 512 25.38 -7.56 -14.08
N LEU A 513 26.11 -6.45 -13.94
CA LEU A 513 27.29 -6.43 -13.07
C LEU A 513 27.03 -5.68 -11.75
N ALA A 514 27.48 -6.27 -10.65
CA ALA A 514 27.65 -5.54 -9.39
C ALA A 514 28.88 -4.63 -9.51
N THR A 515 28.67 -3.33 -9.62
CA THR A 515 29.74 -2.34 -9.75
C THR A 515 29.67 -1.31 -8.61
N PRO A 516 30.80 -0.66 -8.24
CA PRO A 516 30.78 0.44 -7.29
C PRO A 516 30.15 1.71 -7.86
N LEU A 517 29.92 1.78 -9.18
CA LEU A 517 29.28 2.92 -9.84
C LEU A 517 27.76 2.83 -9.66
N PRO A 518 27.10 3.96 -9.34
CA PRO A 518 25.65 4.00 -9.32
C PRO A 518 25.06 3.80 -10.72
N THR A 519 23.88 3.22 -10.82
CA THR A 519 23.19 2.96 -12.09
C THR A 519 22.99 4.23 -12.93
N SER A 520 22.78 5.39 -12.30
CA SER A 520 22.72 6.68 -12.98
C SER A 520 24.04 7.07 -13.69
N ALA A 521 25.19 6.74 -13.10
CA ALA A 521 26.50 6.97 -13.73
C ALA A 521 26.71 6.05 -14.93
N LEU A 522 26.31 4.78 -14.84
CA LEU A 522 26.36 3.83 -15.96
C LEU A 522 25.45 4.25 -17.11
N ALA A 523 24.21 4.67 -16.80
CA ALA A 523 23.29 5.18 -17.81
C ALA A 523 23.82 6.46 -18.48
N ARG A 524 24.43 7.37 -17.71
CA ARG A 524 25.08 8.58 -18.24
C ARG A 524 26.29 8.23 -19.12
N TRP A 525 27.08 7.23 -18.71
CA TRP A 525 28.17 6.76 -19.55
C TRP A 525 27.64 6.21 -20.89
N ALA A 526 26.58 5.38 -20.89
CA ALA A 526 25.99 4.87 -22.12
C ALA A 526 25.49 6.01 -23.03
N ALA A 527 24.74 6.97 -22.49
CA ALA A 527 24.22 8.12 -23.25
C ALA A 527 25.33 9.03 -23.80
N THR A 528 26.43 9.15 -23.08
CA THR A 528 27.61 9.94 -23.54
C THR A 528 28.42 9.20 -24.60
N ALA A 529 28.58 7.89 -24.45
CA ALA A 529 29.32 7.07 -25.40
C ALA A 529 28.62 6.97 -26.77
N GLU A 530 27.28 7.04 -26.77
CA GLU A 530 26.48 6.91 -27.99
C GLU A 530 25.30 7.90 -27.98
N PRO A 531 25.56 9.19 -28.30
CA PRO A 531 24.59 10.29 -28.13
C PRO A 531 23.35 10.21 -29.01
N GLU A 532 23.34 9.41 -30.07
CA GLU A 532 22.18 9.21 -30.95
C GLU A 532 21.40 7.91 -30.61
N PHE A 533 21.76 7.23 -29.54
CA PHE A 533 21.09 6.00 -29.11
C PHE A 533 19.98 6.31 -28.10
N GLY A 534 18.73 6.40 -28.57
CA GLY A 534 17.57 6.79 -27.78
C GLY A 534 17.35 5.96 -26.52
N PHE A 535 17.69 4.67 -26.56
CA PHE A 535 17.55 3.79 -25.38
C PHE A 535 18.49 4.16 -24.23
N ALA A 536 19.71 4.62 -24.50
CA ALA A 536 20.63 5.08 -23.47
C ALA A 536 20.11 6.34 -22.77
N HIS A 537 19.54 7.29 -23.52
CA HIS A 537 18.86 8.47 -22.98
C HIS A 537 17.61 8.12 -22.17
N TYR A 538 16.85 7.12 -22.62
CA TYR A 538 15.72 6.60 -21.86
C TYR A 538 16.15 6.07 -20.48
N LEU A 539 17.20 5.23 -20.40
CA LEU A 539 17.71 4.72 -19.14
C LEU A 539 18.20 5.85 -18.23
N LEU A 540 18.93 6.82 -18.77
CA LEU A 540 19.40 7.98 -18.01
C LEU A 540 18.23 8.79 -17.46
N GLY A 541 17.25 9.09 -18.30
CA GLY A 541 16.05 9.82 -17.90
C GLY A 541 15.27 9.09 -16.78
N LEU A 542 15.15 7.75 -16.84
CA LEU A 542 14.54 6.96 -15.78
C LEU A 542 15.30 7.06 -14.46
N GLN A 543 16.64 6.96 -14.49
CA GLN A 543 17.47 7.02 -13.28
C GLN A 543 17.39 8.39 -12.61
N LEU A 544 17.32 9.46 -13.39
CA LEU A 544 17.17 10.82 -12.89
C LEU A 544 15.76 11.11 -12.34
N ALA A 545 14.73 10.38 -12.81
CA ALA A 545 13.35 10.52 -12.33
C ALA A 545 13.10 9.86 -10.97
N PHE A 546 14.05 9.08 -10.43
CA PHE A 546 13.89 8.36 -9.17
C PHE A 546 13.89 9.30 -7.96
N PRO A 547 13.13 9.00 -6.87
CA PRO A 547 12.95 9.90 -5.72
C PRO A 547 14.22 10.23 -4.90
N GLY A 548 15.37 9.66 -5.22
CA GLY A 548 16.64 10.00 -4.57
C GLY A 548 17.32 11.27 -5.09
N GLY A 549 16.84 11.86 -6.18
CA GLY A 549 17.31 13.12 -6.73
C GLY A 549 16.36 14.25 -6.35
N VAL A 550 16.58 14.88 -5.20
CA VAL A 550 15.75 16.01 -4.75
C VAL A 550 16.25 17.32 -5.39
N GLY A 551 15.46 17.87 -6.30
CA GLY A 551 15.66 19.22 -6.81
C GLY A 551 15.24 19.41 -8.28
N ASP A 552 14.77 20.62 -8.60
CA ASP A 552 14.31 21.03 -9.93
C ASP A 552 15.30 20.72 -11.08
N GLY A 553 16.60 20.77 -10.80
CA GLY A 553 17.65 20.51 -11.81
C GLY A 553 17.63 19.06 -12.30
N THR A 554 17.44 18.10 -11.41
CA THR A 554 17.41 16.66 -11.75
C THR A 554 16.17 16.31 -12.56
N TRP A 555 15.01 16.88 -12.22
CA TRP A 555 13.76 16.63 -12.96
C TRP A 555 13.79 17.26 -14.37
N ARG A 556 14.37 18.45 -14.53
CA ARG A 556 14.58 19.06 -15.86
C ARG A 556 15.51 18.21 -16.71
N GLU A 557 16.64 17.77 -16.16
CA GLU A 557 17.56 16.89 -16.86
C GLU A 557 16.87 15.56 -17.24
N SER A 558 16.11 14.95 -16.33
CA SER A 558 15.30 13.78 -16.64
C SER A 558 14.31 14.02 -17.78
N ALA A 559 13.63 15.18 -17.77
CA ALA A 559 12.70 15.55 -18.83
C ALA A 559 13.42 15.75 -20.17
N ASP A 560 14.61 16.38 -20.18
CA ASP A 560 15.46 16.56 -21.36
C ASP A 560 15.83 15.20 -21.98
N GLU A 561 16.28 14.25 -21.13
CA GLU A 561 16.72 12.94 -21.57
C GLU A 561 15.56 12.06 -22.07
N LEU A 562 14.42 12.05 -21.39
CA LEU A 562 13.23 11.30 -21.82
C LEU A 562 12.63 11.86 -23.12
N ASP A 563 12.57 13.17 -23.26
CA ASP A 563 12.10 13.84 -24.47
C ASP A 563 13.06 13.56 -25.66
N ARG A 564 14.37 13.58 -25.40
CA ARG A 564 15.39 13.19 -26.38
C ARG A 564 15.23 11.74 -26.80
N ALA A 565 15.04 10.83 -25.85
CA ALA A 565 14.81 9.41 -26.11
C ALA A 565 13.61 9.17 -27.03
N LEU A 566 12.48 9.86 -26.77
CA LEU A 566 11.28 9.77 -27.61
C LEU A 566 11.53 10.31 -29.04
N ARG A 567 12.30 11.41 -29.19
CA ARG A 567 12.66 11.96 -30.51
C ARG A 567 13.62 11.08 -31.30
N LEU A 568 14.60 10.45 -30.64
CA LEU A 568 15.55 9.55 -31.28
C LEU A 568 14.92 8.19 -31.66
N GLY A 569 13.80 7.86 -31.04
CA GLY A 569 13.10 6.61 -31.20
C GLY A 569 13.51 5.55 -30.16
N LEU A 570 12.54 4.75 -29.76
CA LEU A 570 12.69 3.67 -28.79
C LEU A 570 12.33 2.33 -29.41
N PRO A 571 12.94 1.20 -28.93
CA PRO A 571 12.88 -0.07 -29.64
C PRO A 571 11.50 -0.78 -29.62
N GLY A 572 10.59 -0.35 -28.75
CA GLY A 572 9.26 -0.95 -28.66
C GLY A 572 8.21 -0.02 -28.02
N PRO A 573 6.93 -0.30 -28.20
CA PRO A 573 5.84 0.55 -27.69
C PRO A 573 5.81 0.63 -26.16
N GLU A 574 6.23 -0.40 -25.45
CA GLU A 574 6.34 -0.42 -23.98
C GLU A 574 7.40 0.55 -23.46
N PHE A 575 8.50 0.75 -24.18
CA PHE A 575 9.50 1.78 -23.87
C PHE A 575 8.95 3.18 -24.11
N VAL A 576 8.25 3.37 -25.22
CA VAL A 576 7.59 4.65 -25.57
C VAL A 576 6.56 5.02 -24.51
N ARG A 577 5.69 4.08 -24.10
CA ARG A 577 4.71 4.27 -23.03
C ARG A 577 5.37 4.66 -21.72
N ASN A 578 6.39 3.91 -21.31
CA ASN A 578 7.07 4.17 -20.04
C ASN A 578 7.82 5.52 -20.07
N ALA A 579 8.51 5.86 -21.15
CA ALA A 579 9.16 7.15 -21.34
C ALA A 579 8.14 8.31 -21.24
N ALA A 580 7.02 8.20 -21.94
CA ALA A 580 5.98 9.24 -21.91
C ALA A 580 5.32 9.39 -20.52
N ARG A 581 5.05 8.28 -19.83
CA ARG A 581 4.53 8.31 -18.44
C ARG A 581 5.49 9.03 -17.50
N ARG A 582 6.80 8.75 -17.60
CA ARG A 582 7.83 9.42 -16.79
C ARG A 582 8.05 10.86 -17.19
N LEU A 583 8.04 11.15 -18.49
CA LEU A 583 8.14 12.52 -18.99
C LEU A 583 7.02 13.40 -18.46
N ALA A 584 5.76 12.94 -18.50
CA ALA A 584 4.63 13.68 -17.95
C ALA A 584 4.86 14.07 -16.47
N LEU A 585 5.33 13.11 -15.67
CA LEU A 585 5.59 13.28 -14.24
C LEU A 585 6.70 14.32 -13.99
N VAL A 586 7.89 14.14 -14.60
CA VAL A 586 9.05 15.00 -14.31
C VAL A 586 8.89 16.39 -14.93
N ALA A 587 8.25 16.49 -16.10
CA ALA A 587 7.93 17.76 -16.74
C ALA A 587 6.89 18.55 -15.92
N TYR A 588 5.88 17.89 -15.37
CA TYR A 588 4.92 18.55 -14.47
C TYR A 588 5.60 19.10 -13.21
N ARG A 589 6.48 18.29 -12.57
CA ARG A 589 7.26 18.73 -11.40
C ARG A 589 8.20 19.92 -11.70
N SER A 590 8.76 19.98 -12.89
CA SER A 590 9.62 21.08 -13.34
C SER A 590 8.86 22.25 -13.99
N HIS A 591 7.52 22.24 -13.92
CA HIS A 591 6.63 23.26 -14.49
C HIS A 591 6.74 23.41 -16.01
N ASP A 592 7.20 22.38 -16.73
CA ASP A 592 7.31 22.37 -18.19
C ASP A 592 6.02 21.85 -18.84
N ARG A 593 5.05 22.73 -18.99
CA ARG A 593 3.74 22.40 -19.58
C ARG A 593 3.84 21.92 -21.04
N ALA A 594 4.84 22.38 -21.78
CA ALA A 594 5.00 21.95 -23.18
C ALA A 594 5.37 20.47 -23.27
N ARG A 595 6.30 20.00 -22.43
CA ARG A 595 6.66 18.58 -22.38
C ARG A 595 5.57 17.71 -21.76
N VAL A 596 4.80 18.21 -20.81
CA VAL A 596 3.59 17.49 -20.34
C VAL A 596 2.62 17.29 -21.51
N ALA A 597 2.37 18.33 -22.33
CA ALA A 597 1.51 18.18 -23.51
C ALA A 597 2.08 17.21 -24.55
N THR A 598 3.40 17.17 -24.76
CA THR A 598 4.06 16.16 -25.60
C THR A 598 3.80 14.74 -25.07
N ALA A 599 3.98 14.52 -23.78
CA ALA A 599 3.74 13.22 -23.16
C ALA A 599 2.26 12.80 -23.25
N ILE A 600 1.32 13.72 -23.04
CA ILE A 600 -0.12 13.49 -23.23
C ILE A 600 -0.41 13.06 -24.67
N ALA A 601 0.14 13.74 -25.67
CA ALA A 601 -0.06 13.42 -27.06
C ALA A 601 0.44 11.99 -27.41
N VAL A 602 1.58 11.60 -26.85
CA VAL A 602 2.11 10.22 -27.00
C VAL A 602 1.16 9.21 -26.36
N LEU A 603 0.79 9.41 -25.09
CA LEU A 603 -0.07 8.49 -24.33
C LEU A 603 -1.51 8.40 -24.88
N ALA A 604 -2.01 9.42 -25.54
CA ALA A 604 -3.29 9.43 -26.23
C ALA A 604 -3.22 8.86 -27.67
N GLY A 605 -2.02 8.54 -28.16
CA GLY A 605 -1.77 8.10 -29.53
C GLY A 605 -2.26 6.68 -29.84
N PRO A 606 -2.23 6.27 -31.13
CA PRO A 606 -2.59 4.91 -31.53
C PRO A 606 -1.60 3.89 -30.98
N GLY A 607 -2.08 2.70 -30.64
CA GLY A 607 -1.27 1.59 -30.11
C GLY A 607 -0.97 1.69 -28.61
N MET A 608 -1.47 2.71 -27.93
CA MET A 608 -1.42 2.83 -26.47
C MET A 608 -2.53 2.00 -25.82
N THR A 609 -2.32 1.61 -24.55
CA THR A 609 -3.27 0.80 -23.79
C THR A 609 -4.39 1.66 -23.17
N THR A 610 -5.48 1.02 -22.72
CA THR A 610 -6.54 1.72 -21.97
C THR A 610 -5.99 2.50 -20.76
N PRO A 611 -5.10 1.95 -19.92
CA PRO A 611 -4.47 2.72 -18.85
C PRO A 611 -3.67 3.94 -19.33
N ASP A 612 -3.03 3.88 -20.50
CA ASP A 612 -2.29 5.02 -21.06
C ASP A 612 -3.22 6.17 -21.45
N HIS A 613 -4.33 5.86 -22.11
CA HIS A 613 -5.34 6.86 -22.47
C HIS A 613 -5.96 7.50 -21.22
N LEU A 614 -6.21 6.71 -20.18
CA LEU A 614 -6.72 7.23 -18.89
C LEU A 614 -5.69 8.12 -18.21
N LEU A 615 -4.41 7.77 -18.27
CA LEU A 615 -3.34 8.61 -17.73
C LEU A 615 -3.20 9.92 -18.51
N ALA A 616 -3.28 9.88 -19.84
CA ALA A 616 -3.29 11.08 -20.67
C ALA A 616 -4.42 12.03 -20.25
N ALA A 617 -5.64 11.48 -20.08
CA ALA A 617 -6.79 12.24 -19.62
C ALA A 617 -6.61 12.82 -18.19
N ASP A 618 -5.98 12.07 -17.27
CA ASP A 618 -5.68 12.57 -15.91
C ASP A 618 -4.69 13.72 -15.93
N TRP A 619 -3.61 13.66 -16.74
CA TRP A 619 -2.67 14.76 -16.89
C TRP A 619 -3.29 15.99 -17.56
N GLN A 620 -4.15 15.78 -18.57
CA GLN A 620 -4.88 16.86 -19.22
C GLN A 620 -5.80 17.56 -18.22
N ALA A 621 -6.59 16.81 -17.46
CA ALA A 621 -7.47 17.35 -16.42
C ALA A 621 -6.69 18.13 -15.33
N ARG A 622 -5.47 17.68 -15.01
CA ARG A 622 -4.58 18.34 -14.06
C ARG A 622 -4.11 19.69 -14.57
N LEU A 623 -3.70 19.78 -15.85
CA LEU A 623 -3.32 21.06 -16.46
C LEU A 623 -4.49 22.05 -16.54
N GLU A 624 -5.71 21.57 -16.79
CA GLU A 624 -6.94 22.37 -16.79
C GLU A 624 -7.29 22.88 -15.40
N PHE A 625 -7.18 22.03 -14.38
CA PHE A 625 -7.38 22.39 -12.99
C PHE A 625 -6.39 23.47 -12.54
N ASP A 626 -5.12 23.33 -12.87
CA ASP A 626 -4.09 24.32 -12.57
C ASP A 626 -4.38 25.67 -13.25
N ALA A 627 -4.83 25.66 -14.51
CA ALA A 627 -5.19 26.87 -15.23
C ALA A 627 -6.42 27.58 -14.63
N ALA A 628 -7.38 26.81 -14.08
CA ALA A 628 -8.57 27.34 -13.44
C ALA A 628 -8.29 27.93 -12.05
N THR A 629 -7.37 27.31 -11.29
CA THR A 629 -7.04 27.71 -9.91
C THR A 629 -5.94 28.76 -9.80
N SER A 630 -5.20 29.03 -10.87
CA SER A 630 -4.17 30.09 -10.94
C SER A 630 -4.75 31.47 -11.31
N ARG A 631 -6.06 31.55 -11.55
CA ARG A 631 -6.81 32.81 -11.79
C ARG A 631 -7.46 33.32 -10.50
#